data_3515dcc67641847f1388207951f8ea1e
#
_entry.id   3515dcc67641847f1388207951f8ea1e
#
_cell.length_a   1.000
_cell.length_b   1.000
_cell.length_c   1.000
_cell.angle_alpha   90.00
_cell.angle_beta   90.00
_cell.angle_gamma   90.00
#
_symmetry.space_group_name_H-M   'P 1'
#
loop_
_entity.id
_entity.type
_entity.pdbx_description
1 polymer ?
#
loop_
_entity_poly.entity_id
_entity_poly.type
_entity_poly.pdbx_seq_one_letter_code
_entity_poly.pdbx_strand_id
1 'polypeptide(L)'
;MTNSTGENRRNATGARMSRRRLLQASALAVPGMMALSACARPTTAGAGAASSAAPSLQLASPTNPVKWPIAAGNEPIAAGLEPERNATLRLFNYADYLNPEVVTSFEAKYAEYGVKVEISTFNDTPEALTKIRNAGTPFDIYFPSYDAIGKLVLGGLVRPLQHSYIPNISNAYPEFQNPFYDVDWQYTVPYVLYTTGIGWRADRISEDIGARANPYDVLWDPQYREHLAVLDDYREVIEMTLLRNGSTEVNTGDDALLNAARDAMLEMNKLTQPRVTITGYTDLPEGRLDLSQAWSGDLITALGYLPEGVDPSVLRYWFPSDGKGMVNNDTMVVLKGGENPVLAHLFLDHLLDAKTALTNFTFTGYQPPQVSITPSSLVSEGLIPENLSSAVVLPSYFNTGYRALELAPEVDAKWQAIWQQFKAGG
;
A
#
# COMPACT_ATOMS: atom_id res chain seq x y z
N MET A 1 32.44 22.05 51.32
CA MET A 1 31.02 22.39 51.17
C MET A 1 30.64 22.07 49.74
N THR A 2 30.05 20.94 49.60
CA THR A 2 29.69 20.27 48.34
C THR A 2 28.24 20.55 48.01
N ASN A 3 27.94 21.01 46.80
CA ASN A 3 26.58 20.99 46.30
C ASN A 3 26.57 20.23 44.95
N SER A 4 25.98 19.05 44.98
CA SER A 4 25.64 18.23 43.83
C SER A 4 24.24 18.60 43.38
N THR A 5 24.08 19.05 42.14
CA THR A 5 22.77 19.12 41.46
C THR A 5 22.64 17.93 40.52
N GLY A 6 21.80 16.97 40.95
CA GLY A 6 21.43 15.84 40.11
C GLY A 6 20.38 16.21 39.09
N GLU A 7 20.69 16.05 37.82
CA GLU A 7 19.71 16.11 36.73
C GLU A 7 18.89 14.82 36.64
N ASN A 8 17.59 14.96 36.88
CA ASN A 8 16.59 13.92 36.73
C ASN A 8 16.21 13.78 35.25
N ARG A 9 16.84 12.86 34.52
CA ARG A 9 16.35 12.41 33.22
C ARG A 9 15.20 11.43 33.47
N ARG A 10 13.99 11.87 33.24
CA ARG A 10 12.81 11.01 33.20
C ARG A 10 12.80 10.23 31.88
N ASN A 11 13.07 8.93 31.99
CA ASN A 11 12.84 7.96 30.91
C ASN A 11 11.34 7.85 30.65
N ALA A 12 10.88 8.34 29.52
CA ALA A 12 9.56 8.04 29.00
C ALA A 12 9.63 6.68 28.26
N THR A 13 9.49 5.59 29.01
CA THR A 13 9.24 4.27 28.45
C THR A 13 7.79 4.19 28.02
N GLY A 14 7.50 4.58 26.78
CA GLY A 14 6.25 4.23 26.12
C GLY A 14 6.21 2.71 25.90
N ALA A 15 5.31 2.03 26.56
CA ALA A 15 5.10 0.60 26.41
C ALA A 15 4.61 0.29 24.98
N ARG A 16 5.50 -0.17 24.11
CA ARG A 16 5.15 -0.73 22.80
C ARG A 16 4.39 -2.03 23.01
N MET A 17 3.09 -2.06 22.70
CA MET A 17 2.31 -3.29 22.71
C MET A 17 2.74 -4.19 21.55
N SER A 18 3.39 -5.30 21.90
CA SER A 18 3.81 -6.33 20.93
C SER A 18 2.59 -7.06 20.36
N ARG A 19 2.56 -7.22 19.04
CA ARG A 19 1.56 -7.99 18.27
C ARG A 19 1.31 -9.42 18.76
N ARG A 20 2.18 -9.96 19.59
CA ARG A 20 2.10 -11.32 20.15
C ARG A 20 0.87 -11.59 21.04
N ARG A 21 0.15 -10.57 21.51
CA ARG A 21 -1.03 -10.72 22.38
C ARG A 21 -2.38 -10.77 21.64
N LEU A 22 -2.43 -10.44 20.34
CA LEU A 22 -3.68 -10.45 19.55
C LEU A 22 -4.01 -11.78 18.88
N LEU A 23 -3.06 -12.70 18.74
CA LEU A 23 -3.23 -13.96 18.00
C LEU A 23 -3.74 -15.15 18.82
N GLN A 24 -4.15 -14.98 20.08
CA GLN A 24 -4.59 -16.11 20.94
C GLN A 24 -6.09 -16.22 21.21
N ALA A 25 -6.95 -15.48 20.52
CA ALA A 25 -8.38 -15.53 20.77
C ALA A 25 -9.21 -15.66 19.49
N SER A 26 -9.10 -16.76 18.75
CA SER A 26 -10.15 -17.15 17.79
C SER A 26 -9.97 -18.62 17.38
N ALA A 27 -10.49 -19.52 18.16
CA ALA A 27 -10.81 -20.88 17.72
C ALA A 27 -12.15 -21.27 18.34
N LEU A 28 -13.15 -21.50 17.49
CA LEU A 28 -14.26 -22.45 17.59
C LEU A 28 -15.54 -21.89 16.93
N ALA A 29 -15.93 -22.44 15.80
CA ALA A 29 -17.22 -23.11 15.57
C ALA A 29 -17.56 -23.24 14.08
N VAL A 30 -17.75 -24.45 13.63
CA VAL A 30 -18.31 -24.97 12.36
C VAL A 30 -19.55 -25.78 12.76
N PRO A 31 -20.47 -26.26 11.87
CA PRO A 31 -21.01 -25.83 10.58
C PRO A 31 -22.56 -25.84 10.53
N GLY A 32 -23.15 -25.41 9.41
CA GLY A 32 -24.57 -25.64 9.11
C GLY A 32 -24.89 -25.47 7.63
N MET A 33 -24.87 -26.57 6.88
CA MET A 33 -25.48 -26.65 5.55
C MET A 33 -26.98 -26.51 5.63
N MET A 34 -27.61 -25.70 4.75
CA MET A 34 -28.96 -25.94 4.23
C MET A 34 -29.07 -25.46 2.78
N ALA A 35 -29.33 -26.45 1.91
CA ALA A 35 -29.75 -26.23 0.54
C ALA A 35 -31.22 -25.81 0.50
N LEU A 36 -31.56 -24.80 -0.28
CA LEU A 36 -32.92 -24.47 -0.67
C LEU A 36 -32.99 -24.28 -2.18
N SER A 37 -33.55 -25.24 -2.83
CA SER A 37 -34.03 -25.23 -4.22
C SER A 37 -35.22 -24.27 -4.34
N ALA A 38 -35.14 -23.29 -5.27
CA ALA A 38 -36.26 -22.45 -5.64
C ALA A 38 -36.70 -22.70 -7.09
N CYS A 39 -37.95 -23.07 -7.25
CA CYS A 39 -38.65 -23.31 -8.49
C CYS A 39 -38.79 -22.01 -9.32
N ALA A 40 -38.49 -22.12 -10.60
CA ALA A 40 -38.79 -21.10 -11.60
C ALA A 40 -40.29 -21.11 -11.95
N ARG A 41 -40.90 -19.92 -12.04
CA ARG A 41 -42.18 -19.68 -12.73
C ARG A 41 -41.94 -18.67 -13.86
N PRO A 42 -42.45 -18.94 -15.07
CA PRO A 42 -42.33 -17.98 -16.16
C PRO A 42 -43.48 -16.95 -16.06
N THR A 43 -43.15 -15.66 -16.14
CA THR A 43 -44.11 -14.59 -16.42
C THR A 43 -43.77 -13.88 -17.72
N THR A 44 -44.80 -13.66 -18.47
CA THR A 44 -44.94 -13.12 -19.81
C THR A 44 -44.34 -11.72 -20.01
N ALA A 45 -43.90 -11.47 -21.25
CA ALA A 45 -43.35 -10.26 -21.79
C ALA A 45 -44.17 -9.01 -21.56
N GLY A 46 -43.49 -7.96 -21.06
CA GLY A 46 -43.88 -6.57 -21.15
C GLY A 46 -42.76 -5.77 -21.78
N ALA A 47 -43.04 -5.09 -22.88
CA ALA A 47 -42.10 -4.34 -23.67
C ALA A 47 -41.58 -3.08 -22.96
N GLY A 48 -40.30 -2.76 -23.12
CA GLY A 48 -39.76 -1.40 -23.02
C GLY A 48 -39.19 -1.00 -21.67
N ALA A 49 -38.10 -1.64 -21.21
CA ALA A 49 -37.14 -0.98 -20.35
C ALA A 49 -35.82 -0.93 -21.14
N ALA A 50 -35.35 0.26 -21.43
CA ALA A 50 -33.99 0.44 -21.91
C ALA A 50 -33.05 -0.19 -20.89
N SER A 51 -32.42 -1.29 -21.24
CA SER A 51 -31.33 -1.90 -20.48
C SER A 51 -30.22 -0.86 -20.43
N SER A 52 -30.11 -0.13 -19.34
CA SER A 52 -28.86 0.51 -18.99
C SER A 52 -27.88 -0.64 -18.79
N ALA A 53 -27.06 -0.92 -19.79
CA ALA A 53 -25.94 -1.84 -19.65
C ALA A 53 -25.19 -1.43 -18.38
N ALA A 54 -24.95 -2.37 -17.48
CA ALA A 54 -24.06 -2.13 -16.34
C ALA A 54 -22.76 -1.54 -16.89
N PRO A 55 -22.20 -0.47 -16.27
CA PRO A 55 -20.97 0.12 -16.74
C PRO A 55 -19.92 -0.98 -16.83
N SER A 56 -19.37 -1.16 -18.04
CA SER A 56 -18.27 -2.10 -18.26
C SER A 56 -17.07 -1.63 -17.47
N LEU A 57 -16.38 -2.55 -16.79
CA LEU A 57 -15.13 -2.26 -16.11
C LEU A 57 -14.15 -1.64 -17.10
N GLN A 58 -13.79 -0.37 -16.86
CA GLN A 58 -12.75 0.32 -17.61
C GLN A 58 -11.44 0.10 -16.89
N LEU A 59 -10.55 -0.69 -17.49
CA LEU A 59 -9.20 -0.90 -16.94
C LEU A 59 -8.33 0.31 -17.31
N ALA A 60 -7.98 1.07 -16.28
CA ALA A 60 -7.11 2.23 -16.43
C ALA A 60 -5.67 1.81 -16.69
N SER A 61 -4.99 2.52 -17.62
CA SER A 61 -3.56 2.35 -17.87
C SER A 61 -2.95 3.67 -18.33
N PRO A 62 -1.62 3.82 -18.33
CA PRO A 62 -0.97 5.02 -18.87
C PRO A 62 -1.35 5.34 -20.33
N THR A 63 -1.67 4.32 -21.12
CA THR A 63 -2.12 4.47 -22.52
C THR A 63 -3.64 4.54 -22.67
N ASN A 64 -4.39 4.30 -21.59
CA ASN A 64 -5.85 4.38 -21.53
C ASN A 64 -6.29 5.05 -20.22
N PRO A 65 -6.06 6.37 -20.06
CA PRO A 65 -6.45 7.07 -18.84
C PRO A 65 -7.98 7.08 -18.68
N VAL A 66 -8.45 6.97 -17.44
CA VAL A 66 -9.89 6.93 -17.13
C VAL A 66 -10.30 8.16 -16.35
N LYS A 67 -11.30 8.86 -16.89
CA LYS A 67 -12.09 9.85 -16.16
C LYS A 67 -13.39 9.19 -15.70
N TRP A 68 -13.52 9.01 -14.41
CA TRP A 68 -14.67 8.33 -13.83
C TRP A 68 -15.93 9.18 -13.90
N PRO A 69 -17.11 8.60 -14.20
CA PRO A 69 -18.34 9.32 -14.17
C PRO A 69 -18.76 9.62 -12.72
N ILE A 70 -19.26 10.82 -12.47
CA ILE A 70 -19.93 11.16 -11.20
C ILE A 70 -21.36 10.61 -11.28
N ALA A 71 -21.67 9.64 -10.41
CA ALA A 71 -22.99 9.04 -10.36
C ALA A 71 -24.00 10.01 -9.75
N ALA A 72 -25.24 10.02 -10.27
CA ALA A 72 -26.32 10.78 -9.68
C ALA A 72 -26.55 10.38 -8.20
N GLY A 73 -26.68 11.37 -7.32
CA GLY A 73 -26.78 11.16 -5.87
C GLY A 73 -25.44 10.82 -5.19
N ASN A 74 -24.31 11.03 -5.89
CA ASN A 74 -22.98 10.94 -5.34
C ASN A 74 -22.11 12.12 -5.81
N GLU A 75 -22.65 13.33 -5.75
CA GLU A 75 -21.93 14.55 -6.11
C GLU A 75 -20.91 14.90 -5.02
N PRO A 76 -19.88 15.71 -5.36
CA PRO A 76 -18.98 16.29 -4.36
C PRO A 76 -19.77 17.07 -3.31
N ILE A 77 -19.24 17.16 -2.09
CA ILE A 77 -19.82 18.04 -1.07
C ILE A 77 -19.76 19.50 -1.52
N ALA A 78 -20.65 20.34 -0.97
CA ALA A 78 -20.59 21.77 -1.24
C ALA A 78 -19.29 22.39 -0.71
N ALA A 79 -18.79 23.42 -1.40
CA ALA A 79 -17.67 24.21 -0.91
C ALA A 79 -18.12 25.10 0.27
N GLY A 80 -17.16 25.43 1.16
CA GLY A 80 -17.38 26.39 2.26
C GLY A 80 -18.21 25.86 3.43
N LEU A 81 -18.38 24.54 3.54
CA LEU A 81 -18.97 23.93 4.74
C LEU A 81 -17.96 23.97 5.90
N GLU A 82 -18.46 24.17 7.10
CA GLU A 82 -17.65 24.05 8.32
C GLU A 82 -17.32 22.58 8.63
N PRO A 83 -16.17 22.30 9.28
CA PRO A 83 -15.84 20.97 9.77
C PRO A 83 -16.91 20.43 10.73
N GLU A 84 -17.13 19.13 10.71
CA GLU A 84 -18.03 18.45 11.63
C GLU A 84 -17.56 18.64 13.08
N ARG A 85 -18.51 18.86 14.02
CA ARG A 85 -18.21 19.15 15.43
C ARG A 85 -18.41 17.92 16.31
N ASN A 86 -17.51 17.76 17.31
CA ASN A 86 -17.51 16.63 18.25
C ASN A 86 -17.53 15.27 17.52
N ALA A 87 -16.83 15.22 16.39
CA ALA A 87 -16.82 14.11 15.47
C ALA A 87 -15.62 13.21 15.68
N THR A 88 -15.78 11.94 15.35
CA THR A 88 -14.69 10.97 15.25
C THR A 88 -14.45 10.65 13.78
N LEU A 89 -13.34 11.14 13.23
CA LEU A 89 -12.88 10.81 11.89
C LEU A 89 -12.29 9.39 11.90
N ARG A 90 -12.85 8.50 11.11
CA ARG A 90 -12.47 7.08 11.08
C ARG A 90 -11.66 6.76 9.84
N LEU A 91 -10.40 6.42 10.06
CA LEU A 91 -9.46 6.02 9.02
C LEU A 91 -9.41 4.50 8.92
N PHE A 92 -9.32 4.00 7.69
CA PHE A 92 -9.14 2.59 7.40
C PHE A 92 -7.85 2.41 6.59
N ASN A 93 -6.80 1.91 7.23
CA ASN A 93 -5.43 1.95 6.72
C ASN A 93 -4.69 0.64 6.99
N TYR A 94 -3.52 0.49 6.40
CA TYR A 94 -2.58 -0.56 6.78
C TYR A 94 -2.02 -0.30 8.19
N ALA A 95 -1.53 -1.35 8.85
CA ALA A 95 -0.86 -1.21 10.14
C ALA A 95 0.49 -0.49 9.96
N ASP A 96 0.86 0.37 10.94
CA ASP A 96 2.11 1.14 10.96
C ASP A 96 2.33 2.02 9.70
N TYR A 97 1.26 2.47 9.07
CA TYR A 97 1.29 3.22 7.81
C TYR A 97 0.87 4.68 7.95
N LEU A 98 0.77 5.17 9.17
CA LEU A 98 0.50 6.58 9.49
C LEU A 98 1.18 6.93 10.82
N ASN A 99 1.97 8.01 10.82
CA ASN A 99 2.64 8.50 12.02
C ASN A 99 1.62 9.02 13.03
N PRO A 100 1.63 8.56 14.30
CA PRO A 100 0.75 9.08 15.35
C PRO A 100 0.85 10.60 15.57
N GLU A 101 2.00 11.21 15.28
CA GLU A 101 2.18 12.66 15.38
C GLU A 101 1.33 13.43 14.36
N VAL A 102 1.09 12.84 13.17
CA VAL A 102 0.20 13.42 12.15
C VAL A 102 -1.23 13.47 12.67
N VAL A 103 -1.68 12.41 13.33
CA VAL A 103 -3.00 12.35 13.98
C VAL A 103 -3.10 13.43 15.06
N THR A 104 -2.12 13.47 15.95
CA THR A 104 -2.09 14.45 17.06
C THR A 104 -2.09 15.89 16.55
N SER A 105 -1.32 16.18 15.47
CA SER A 105 -1.26 17.52 14.88
C SER A 105 -2.57 17.92 14.21
N PHE A 106 -3.27 16.97 13.56
CA PHE A 106 -4.59 17.21 13.00
C PHE A 106 -5.64 17.49 14.09
N GLU A 107 -5.70 16.68 15.14
CA GLU A 107 -6.59 16.92 16.28
C GLU A 107 -6.32 18.28 16.94
N ALA A 108 -5.07 18.67 17.09
CA ALA A 108 -4.69 19.99 17.62
C ALA A 108 -5.12 21.14 16.70
N LYS A 109 -4.95 20.99 15.37
CA LYS A 109 -5.38 21.97 14.37
C LYS A 109 -6.89 22.23 14.40
N TYR A 110 -7.68 21.18 14.69
CA TYR A 110 -9.16 21.27 14.72
C TYR A 110 -9.72 21.09 16.14
N ALA A 111 -8.97 21.45 17.16
CA ALA A 111 -9.36 21.31 18.58
C ALA A 111 -10.66 22.06 18.93
N GLU A 112 -10.92 23.23 18.31
CA GLU A 112 -12.12 24.02 18.51
C GLU A 112 -13.41 23.31 18.02
N TYR A 113 -13.26 22.33 17.12
CA TYR A 113 -14.36 21.49 16.62
C TYR A 113 -14.54 20.21 17.46
N GLY A 114 -13.64 19.90 18.40
CA GLY A 114 -13.72 18.71 19.25
C GLY A 114 -13.45 17.42 18.49
N VAL A 115 -12.60 17.45 17.45
CA VAL A 115 -12.31 16.34 16.55
C VAL A 115 -11.46 15.28 17.24
N LYS A 116 -11.77 14.01 16.97
CA LYS A 116 -10.97 12.83 17.28
C LYS A 116 -10.70 12.04 16.02
N VAL A 117 -9.58 11.31 16.00
CA VAL A 117 -9.21 10.42 14.90
C VAL A 117 -9.05 9.00 15.42
N GLU A 118 -9.73 8.06 14.78
CA GLU A 118 -9.60 6.62 15.07
C GLU A 118 -9.09 5.89 13.82
N ILE A 119 -8.16 4.93 14.01
CA ILE A 119 -7.59 4.12 12.94
C ILE A 119 -8.00 2.68 13.14
N SER A 120 -8.61 2.09 12.12
CA SER A 120 -8.79 0.65 11.98
C SER A 120 -7.88 0.11 10.90
N THR A 121 -7.43 -1.13 11.02
CA THR A 121 -6.48 -1.72 10.08
C THR A 121 -7.05 -2.89 9.30
N PHE A 122 -6.44 -3.13 8.13
CA PHE A 122 -6.64 -4.30 7.28
C PHE A 122 -5.28 -4.83 6.82
N ASN A 123 -5.27 -6.05 6.24
CA ASN A 123 -4.04 -6.69 5.77
C ASN A 123 -3.92 -6.68 4.24
N ASP A 124 -5.06 -6.78 3.53
CA ASP A 124 -5.09 -6.81 2.07
C ASP A 124 -6.34 -6.13 1.50
N THR A 125 -6.30 -5.80 0.22
CA THR A 125 -7.40 -5.13 -0.51
C THR A 125 -8.72 -5.93 -0.49
N PRO A 126 -8.78 -7.25 -0.71
CA PRO A 126 -10.01 -8.04 -0.59
C PRO A 126 -10.68 -7.94 0.79
N GLU A 127 -9.90 -8.02 1.87
CA GLU A 127 -10.38 -7.82 3.24
C GLU A 127 -10.98 -6.41 3.39
N ALA A 128 -10.25 -5.39 2.93
CA ALA A 128 -10.67 -3.99 3.03
C ALA A 128 -12.00 -3.76 2.31
N LEU A 129 -12.11 -4.19 1.04
CA LEU A 129 -13.35 -4.03 0.27
C LEU A 129 -14.54 -4.75 0.91
N THR A 130 -14.31 -5.92 1.49
CA THR A 130 -15.36 -6.66 2.20
C THR A 130 -15.81 -5.91 3.45
N LYS A 131 -14.89 -5.39 4.24
CA LYS A 131 -15.21 -4.60 5.44
C LYS A 131 -15.93 -3.31 5.09
N ILE A 132 -15.48 -2.55 4.08
CA ILE A 132 -16.11 -1.31 3.63
C ILE A 132 -17.57 -1.56 3.21
N ARG A 133 -17.84 -2.65 2.47
CA ARG A 133 -19.20 -3.00 2.02
C ARG A 133 -20.13 -3.42 3.15
N ASN A 134 -19.59 -4.07 4.18
CA ASN A 134 -20.36 -4.71 5.25
C ASN A 134 -20.20 -4.01 6.61
N ALA A 135 -19.49 -2.88 6.69
CA ALA A 135 -19.21 -2.19 7.95
C ALA A 135 -20.47 -1.71 8.62
N GLY A 136 -20.72 -2.14 9.85
CA GLY A 136 -21.76 -1.58 10.72
C GLY A 136 -21.38 -0.18 11.24
N THR A 137 -20.09 0.15 11.25
CA THR A 137 -19.54 1.48 11.55
C THR A 137 -18.87 2.01 10.27
N PRO A 138 -19.32 3.16 9.74
CA PRO A 138 -18.76 3.71 8.52
C PRO A 138 -17.34 4.24 8.75
N PHE A 139 -16.46 4.01 7.80
CA PHE A 139 -15.17 4.68 7.70
C PHE A 139 -15.30 5.95 6.85
N ASP A 140 -14.48 6.96 7.13
CA ASP A 140 -14.46 8.23 6.40
C ASP A 140 -13.41 8.24 5.30
N ILE A 141 -12.22 7.70 5.60
CA ILE A 141 -11.07 7.65 4.68
C ILE A 141 -10.57 6.21 4.56
N TYR A 142 -10.20 5.82 3.34
CA TYR A 142 -9.53 4.56 3.03
C TYR A 142 -8.25 4.83 2.24
N PHE A 143 -7.23 3.99 2.45
CA PHE A 143 -5.91 4.10 1.83
C PHE A 143 -5.67 2.93 0.87
N PRO A 144 -6.23 2.96 -0.35
CA PRO A 144 -6.02 1.92 -1.34
C PRO A 144 -4.76 2.14 -2.17
N SER A 145 -4.24 1.05 -2.72
CA SER A 145 -3.41 1.10 -3.90
C SER A 145 -4.24 1.51 -5.11
N TYR A 146 -3.64 2.22 -6.06
CA TYR A 146 -4.38 2.85 -7.17
C TYR A 146 -5.05 1.83 -8.13
N ASP A 147 -4.58 0.59 -8.20
CA ASP A 147 -5.17 -0.49 -9.00
C ASP A 147 -6.53 -0.99 -8.49
N ALA A 148 -6.95 -0.53 -7.30
CA ALA A 148 -8.27 -0.81 -6.75
C ALA A 148 -9.32 0.27 -7.06
N ILE A 149 -8.93 1.40 -7.65
CA ILE A 149 -9.80 2.59 -7.80
C ILE A 149 -11.02 2.30 -8.66
N GLY A 150 -10.86 1.58 -9.77
CA GLY A 150 -12.00 1.19 -10.61
C GLY A 150 -13.05 0.39 -9.85
N LYS A 151 -12.64 -0.59 -9.06
CA LYS A 151 -13.51 -1.40 -8.21
C LYS A 151 -14.26 -0.55 -7.16
N LEU A 152 -13.60 0.45 -6.60
CA LEU A 152 -14.17 1.36 -5.60
C LEU A 152 -15.22 2.30 -6.23
N VAL A 153 -14.89 2.93 -7.35
CA VAL A 153 -15.79 3.88 -8.04
C VAL A 153 -17.01 3.15 -8.60
N LEU A 154 -16.81 2.08 -9.36
CA LEU A 154 -17.91 1.30 -9.93
C LEU A 154 -18.76 0.60 -8.87
N GLY A 155 -18.17 0.26 -7.74
CA GLY A 155 -18.88 -0.25 -6.55
C GLY A 155 -19.66 0.82 -5.79
N GLY A 156 -19.56 2.11 -6.17
CA GLY A 156 -20.23 3.21 -5.49
C GLY A 156 -19.77 3.42 -4.05
N LEU A 157 -18.52 3.05 -3.74
CA LEU A 157 -17.98 3.05 -2.37
C LEU A 157 -17.28 4.37 -2.00
N VAL A 158 -16.87 5.16 -3.00
CA VAL A 158 -16.11 6.40 -2.81
C VAL A 158 -16.92 7.62 -3.21
N ARG A 159 -16.63 8.74 -2.57
CA ARG A 159 -17.22 10.05 -2.84
C ARG A 159 -16.28 10.85 -3.73
N PRO A 160 -16.81 11.57 -4.74
CA PRO A 160 -16.02 12.53 -5.49
C PRO A 160 -15.47 13.64 -4.59
N LEU A 161 -14.24 14.08 -4.85
CA LEU A 161 -13.56 15.08 -4.05
C LEU A 161 -14.07 16.51 -4.35
N GLN A 162 -14.13 17.32 -3.30
CA GLN A 162 -14.30 18.78 -3.41
C GLN A 162 -12.92 19.45 -3.22
N HIS A 163 -12.27 19.79 -4.32
CA HIS A 163 -10.88 20.24 -4.35
C HIS A 163 -10.64 21.55 -3.56
N SER A 164 -11.66 22.35 -3.31
CA SER A 164 -11.49 23.58 -2.50
C SER A 164 -11.04 23.33 -1.06
N TYR A 165 -11.22 22.08 -0.56
CA TYR A 165 -10.72 21.67 0.76
C TYR A 165 -9.33 21.03 0.71
N ILE A 166 -8.78 20.78 -0.49
CA ILE A 166 -7.51 20.06 -0.68
C ILE A 166 -6.55 20.90 -1.56
N PRO A 167 -6.22 22.14 -1.18
CA PRO A 167 -5.35 22.99 -1.99
C PRO A 167 -3.94 22.42 -2.15
N ASN A 168 -3.44 21.66 -1.17
CA ASN A 168 -2.10 21.07 -1.19
C ASN A 168 -1.93 19.94 -2.23
N ILE A 169 -3.00 19.46 -2.88
CA ILE A 169 -2.90 18.47 -3.96
C ILE A 169 -2.04 18.99 -5.13
N SER A 170 -2.02 20.31 -5.35
CA SER A 170 -1.19 20.95 -6.37
C SER A 170 0.32 20.84 -6.10
N ASN A 171 0.72 20.46 -4.89
CA ASN A 171 2.13 20.29 -4.50
C ASN A 171 2.69 18.90 -4.90
N ALA A 172 1.86 18.00 -5.44
CA ALA A 172 2.32 16.69 -5.90
C ALA A 172 3.23 16.80 -7.13
N TYR A 173 4.12 15.83 -7.32
CA TYR A 173 4.94 15.71 -8.53
C TYR A 173 4.08 15.74 -9.79
N PRO A 174 4.60 16.29 -10.93
CA PRO A 174 3.86 16.34 -12.19
C PRO A 174 3.30 14.98 -12.65
N GLU A 175 4.01 13.90 -12.36
CA GLU A 175 3.60 12.52 -12.68
C GLU A 175 2.29 12.12 -11.97
N PHE A 176 1.93 12.80 -10.87
CA PHE A 176 0.69 12.61 -10.12
C PHE A 176 -0.32 13.73 -10.33
N GLN A 177 0.01 14.71 -11.16
CA GLN A 177 -0.93 15.75 -11.57
C GLN A 177 -1.73 15.24 -12.78
N ASN A 178 -2.90 14.70 -12.57
CA ASN A 178 -3.75 14.05 -13.57
C ASN A 178 -3.38 12.57 -13.82
N PRO A 179 -3.47 11.71 -12.78
CA PRO A 179 -3.07 10.32 -12.90
C PRO A 179 -4.00 9.53 -13.84
N PHE A 180 -3.43 8.56 -14.57
CA PHE A 180 -4.19 7.78 -15.55
C PHE A 180 -5.35 6.98 -14.95
N TYR A 181 -5.25 6.61 -13.68
CA TYR A 181 -6.27 5.86 -12.95
C TYR A 181 -7.42 6.72 -12.41
N ASP A 182 -7.27 8.05 -12.44
CA ASP A 182 -8.30 8.99 -11.98
C ASP A 182 -8.05 10.39 -12.56
N VAL A 183 -8.40 10.56 -13.84
CA VAL A 183 -8.23 11.83 -14.57
C VAL A 183 -8.98 12.95 -13.85
N ASP A 184 -8.32 14.09 -13.66
CA ASP A 184 -8.79 15.28 -12.92
C ASP A 184 -8.93 15.06 -11.40
N TRP A 185 -8.32 14.01 -10.82
CA TRP A 185 -8.38 13.74 -9.38
C TRP A 185 -9.80 13.76 -8.81
N GLN A 186 -10.70 13.07 -9.48
CA GLN A 186 -12.12 13.11 -9.10
C GLN A 186 -12.39 12.41 -7.77
N TYR A 187 -11.62 11.37 -7.44
CA TYR A 187 -11.85 10.49 -6.28
C TYR A 187 -10.62 10.26 -5.43
N THR A 188 -9.41 10.52 -5.96
CA THR A 188 -8.16 10.10 -5.32
C THR A 188 -7.23 11.26 -5.03
N VAL A 189 -6.43 11.09 -3.99
CA VAL A 189 -5.27 11.94 -3.67
C VAL A 189 -4.06 11.03 -3.53
N PRO A 190 -2.88 11.37 -4.10
CA PRO A 190 -1.68 10.56 -3.93
C PRO A 190 -1.23 10.58 -2.45
N TYR A 191 -0.80 9.42 -1.95
CA TYR A 191 -0.36 9.28 -0.55
C TYR A 191 1.15 9.08 -0.46
N VAL A 192 1.66 7.98 -0.98
CA VAL A 192 3.08 7.61 -0.95
C VAL A 192 3.51 6.93 -2.23
N LEU A 193 4.83 6.90 -2.45
CA LEU A 193 5.51 6.28 -3.58
C LEU A 193 6.42 5.17 -3.08
N TYR A 194 6.52 4.09 -3.86
CA TYR A 194 7.44 3.00 -3.57
C TYR A 194 7.89 2.25 -4.83
N THR A 195 9.01 1.56 -4.70
CA THR A 195 9.48 0.55 -5.64
C THR A 195 9.47 -0.80 -4.94
N THR A 196 9.39 -1.88 -5.72
CA THR A 196 9.52 -3.24 -5.21
C THR A 196 10.81 -3.84 -5.72
N GLY A 197 11.66 -4.23 -4.78
CA GLY A 197 12.99 -4.75 -5.06
C GLY A 197 13.39 -5.81 -4.05
N ILE A 198 14.69 -5.89 -3.76
CA ILE A 198 15.28 -6.88 -2.87
C ILE A 198 16.07 -6.18 -1.78
N GLY A 199 15.69 -6.44 -0.52
CA GLY A 199 16.42 -6.00 0.67
C GLY A 199 17.25 -7.14 1.25
N TRP A 200 18.46 -6.83 1.76
CA TRP A 200 19.30 -7.85 2.41
C TRP A 200 20.19 -7.28 3.50
N ARG A 201 20.75 -8.20 4.30
CA ARG A 201 21.76 -7.88 5.31
C ARG A 201 23.18 -8.11 4.76
N ALA A 202 23.95 -7.03 4.62
CA ALA A 202 25.33 -7.08 4.10
C ALA A 202 26.33 -7.74 5.07
N ASP A 203 26.00 -7.84 6.36
CA ASP A 203 26.80 -8.57 7.33
C ASP A 203 26.63 -10.10 7.23
N ARG A 204 25.66 -10.57 6.44
CA ARG A 204 25.41 -12.00 6.18
C ARG A 204 25.58 -12.37 4.71
N ILE A 205 25.24 -11.46 3.81
CA ILE A 205 25.37 -11.61 2.37
C ILE A 205 26.39 -10.60 1.89
N SER A 206 27.63 -11.06 1.66
CA SER A 206 28.74 -10.20 1.27
C SER A 206 28.76 -9.85 -0.22
N GLU A 207 27.99 -10.56 -1.05
CA GLU A 207 27.86 -10.22 -2.47
C GLU A 207 27.01 -8.96 -2.68
N ASP A 208 27.33 -8.23 -3.74
CA ASP A 208 26.43 -7.22 -4.28
C ASP A 208 25.38 -7.90 -5.16
N ILE A 209 24.15 -8.02 -4.66
CA ILE A 209 23.05 -8.65 -5.39
C ILE A 209 22.80 -7.95 -6.73
N GLY A 210 23.01 -6.63 -6.79
CA GLY A 210 22.87 -5.85 -8.02
C GLY A 210 23.87 -6.18 -9.11
N ALA A 211 24.98 -6.83 -8.76
CA ALA A 211 26.01 -7.27 -9.71
C ALA A 211 25.70 -8.63 -10.37
N ARG A 212 24.66 -9.35 -9.93
CA ARG A 212 24.23 -10.60 -10.59
C ARG A 212 23.74 -10.32 -12.01
N ALA A 213 23.91 -11.27 -12.92
CA ALA A 213 23.38 -11.17 -14.29
C ALA A 213 21.85 -10.98 -14.30
N ASN A 214 21.17 -11.61 -13.36
CA ASN A 214 19.77 -11.37 -13.04
C ASN A 214 19.64 -11.28 -11.52
N PRO A 215 19.54 -10.11 -10.93
CA PRO A 215 19.48 -9.93 -9.48
C PRO A 215 18.29 -10.65 -8.80
N TYR A 216 17.18 -10.81 -9.50
CA TYR A 216 16.01 -11.54 -8.98
C TYR A 216 16.31 -13.01 -8.69
N ASP A 217 17.31 -13.64 -9.35
CA ASP A 217 17.67 -15.04 -9.13
C ASP A 217 18.15 -15.34 -7.71
N VAL A 218 18.49 -14.31 -6.92
CA VAL A 218 18.89 -14.50 -5.52
C VAL A 218 17.80 -15.16 -4.69
N LEU A 219 16.52 -14.92 -5.02
CA LEU A 219 15.38 -15.54 -4.31
C LEU A 219 15.19 -17.02 -4.67
N TRP A 220 15.86 -17.52 -5.72
CA TRP A 220 15.90 -18.94 -6.12
C TRP A 220 17.20 -19.64 -5.72
N ASP A 221 18.12 -18.92 -5.04
CA ASP A 221 19.42 -19.47 -4.70
C ASP A 221 19.31 -20.36 -3.44
N PRO A 222 19.58 -21.69 -3.55
CA PRO A 222 19.39 -22.61 -2.45
C PRO A 222 20.31 -22.37 -1.24
N GLN A 223 21.36 -21.53 -1.40
CA GLN A 223 22.19 -21.14 -0.26
C GLN A 223 21.42 -20.34 0.80
N TYR A 224 20.32 -19.66 0.42
CA TYR A 224 19.48 -18.85 1.31
C TYR A 224 18.23 -19.59 1.77
N ARG A 225 18.19 -20.91 1.63
CA ARG A 225 17.04 -21.73 2.02
C ARG A 225 16.59 -21.43 3.46
N GLU A 226 15.30 -21.15 3.64
CA GLU A 226 14.66 -20.81 4.92
C GLU A 226 15.13 -19.48 5.55
N HIS A 227 16.03 -18.74 4.89
CA HIS A 227 16.58 -17.47 5.35
C HIS A 227 16.08 -16.27 4.54
N LEU A 228 15.11 -16.47 3.66
CA LEU A 228 14.57 -15.42 2.82
C LEU A 228 13.04 -15.33 2.92
N ALA A 229 12.50 -14.19 2.52
CA ALA A 229 11.07 -13.98 2.43
C ALA A 229 10.65 -13.38 1.07
N VAL A 230 9.38 -13.61 0.74
CA VAL A 230 8.63 -12.87 -0.28
C VAL A 230 7.42 -12.21 0.37
N LEU A 231 6.90 -11.18 -0.26
CA LEU A 231 5.72 -10.46 0.23
C LEU A 231 4.47 -11.37 0.22
N ASP A 232 3.59 -11.25 1.22
CA ASP A 232 2.27 -11.88 1.18
C ASP A 232 1.32 -11.05 0.30
N ASP A 233 1.74 -10.86 -0.94
CA ASP A 233 0.99 -10.17 -1.99
C ASP A 233 1.20 -10.90 -3.32
N TYR A 234 0.10 -11.42 -3.89
CA TYR A 234 0.17 -12.21 -5.12
C TYR A 234 0.61 -11.38 -6.33
N ARG A 235 0.24 -10.08 -6.38
CA ARG A 235 0.65 -9.20 -7.47
C ARG A 235 2.15 -9.02 -7.46
N GLU A 236 2.70 -8.63 -6.34
CA GLU A 236 4.12 -8.34 -6.17
C GLU A 236 5.03 -9.54 -6.48
N VAL A 237 4.63 -10.75 -6.03
CA VAL A 237 5.46 -11.95 -6.25
C VAL A 237 5.36 -12.45 -7.69
N ILE A 238 4.17 -12.43 -8.31
CA ILE A 238 4.01 -12.88 -9.70
C ILE A 238 4.65 -11.87 -10.65
N GLU A 239 4.47 -10.55 -10.45
CA GLU A 239 5.09 -9.49 -11.25
C GLU A 239 6.63 -9.59 -11.22
N MET A 240 7.22 -9.74 -10.04
CA MET A 240 8.65 -9.98 -9.88
C MET A 240 9.11 -11.25 -10.61
N THR A 241 8.33 -12.33 -10.53
CA THR A 241 8.66 -13.59 -11.20
C THR A 241 8.58 -13.45 -12.73
N LEU A 242 7.60 -12.69 -13.25
CA LEU A 242 7.54 -12.36 -14.67
C LEU A 242 8.78 -11.58 -15.13
N LEU A 243 9.19 -10.55 -14.36
CA LEU A 243 10.40 -9.77 -14.64
C LEU A 243 11.66 -10.67 -14.58
N ARG A 244 11.77 -11.52 -13.57
CA ARG A 244 12.85 -12.52 -13.50
C ARG A 244 12.92 -13.41 -14.74
N ASN A 245 11.78 -13.84 -15.25
CA ASN A 245 11.67 -14.67 -16.46
C ASN A 245 11.90 -13.88 -17.76
N GLY A 246 12.17 -12.57 -17.67
CA GLY A 246 12.43 -11.68 -18.83
C GLY A 246 11.18 -11.13 -19.51
N SER A 247 9.99 -11.33 -18.92
CA SER A 247 8.75 -10.71 -19.42
C SER A 247 8.55 -9.34 -18.80
N THR A 248 8.20 -8.36 -19.64
CA THR A 248 7.79 -7.01 -19.21
C THR A 248 6.27 -6.84 -19.17
N GLU A 249 5.52 -7.90 -19.51
CA GLU A 249 4.06 -7.91 -19.46
C GLU A 249 3.58 -8.24 -18.05
N VAL A 250 3.89 -7.39 -17.10
CA VAL A 250 3.65 -7.60 -15.66
C VAL A 250 2.16 -7.63 -15.27
N ASN A 251 1.25 -7.31 -16.18
CA ASN A 251 -0.20 -7.38 -15.98
C ASN A 251 -0.87 -8.40 -16.93
N THR A 252 -0.12 -9.39 -17.37
CA THR A 252 -0.52 -10.32 -18.43
C THR A 252 -1.71 -11.20 -18.08
N GLY A 253 -2.57 -11.46 -19.08
CA GLY A 253 -3.57 -12.54 -19.06
C GLY A 253 -3.14 -13.76 -19.86
N ASP A 254 -1.92 -13.74 -20.46
CA ASP A 254 -1.42 -14.84 -21.28
C ASP A 254 -1.12 -16.09 -20.45
N ASP A 255 -1.73 -17.21 -20.83
CA ASP A 255 -1.61 -18.46 -20.08
C ASP A 255 -0.19 -19.05 -20.13
N ALA A 256 0.58 -18.82 -21.19
CA ALA A 256 1.95 -19.33 -21.27
C ALA A 256 2.88 -18.57 -20.30
N LEU A 257 2.78 -17.25 -20.24
CA LEU A 257 3.55 -16.42 -19.30
C LEU A 257 3.16 -16.73 -17.86
N LEU A 258 1.86 -16.86 -17.57
CA LEU A 258 1.37 -17.18 -16.23
C LEU A 258 1.76 -18.59 -15.78
N ASN A 259 1.71 -19.58 -16.68
CA ASN A 259 2.19 -20.92 -16.36
C ASN A 259 3.71 -20.94 -16.10
N ALA A 260 4.50 -20.22 -16.89
CA ALA A 260 5.93 -20.10 -16.66
C ALA A 260 6.25 -19.42 -15.32
N ALA A 261 5.49 -18.37 -14.93
CA ALA A 261 5.64 -17.73 -13.62
C ALA A 261 5.26 -18.70 -12.49
N ARG A 262 4.14 -19.42 -12.61
CA ARG A 262 3.74 -20.46 -11.64
C ARG A 262 4.85 -21.48 -11.44
N ASP A 263 5.35 -22.06 -12.53
CA ASP A 263 6.37 -23.12 -12.46
C ASP A 263 7.67 -22.61 -11.81
N ALA A 264 8.08 -21.38 -12.12
CA ALA A 264 9.22 -20.73 -11.48
C ALA A 264 8.98 -20.49 -9.96
N MET A 265 7.78 -20.05 -9.57
CA MET A 265 7.43 -19.89 -8.14
C MET A 265 7.43 -21.23 -7.39
N LEU A 266 6.93 -22.30 -8.00
CA LEU A 266 6.98 -23.63 -7.41
C LEU A 266 8.41 -24.17 -7.32
N GLU A 267 9.27 -23.82 -8.27
CA GLU A 267 10.71 -24.07 -8.19
C GLU A 267 11.34 -23.30 -7.01
N MET A 268 11.02 -22.02 -6.81
CA MET A 268 11.47 -21.23 -5.67
C MET A 268 11.13 -21.93 -4.34
N ASN A 269 9.88 -22.41 -4.18
CA ASN A 269 9.47 -23.18 -3.01
C ASN A 269 10.35 -24.43 -2.77
N LYS A 270 10.70 -25.19 -3.82
CA LYS A 270 11.55 -26.37 -3.72
C LYS A 270 12.98 -26.00 -3.31
N LEU A 271 13.52 -24.94 -3.89
CA LEU A 271 14.91 -24.53 -3.68
C LEU A 271 15.12 -23.82 -2.35
N THR A 272 14.26 -22.86 -2.02
CA THR A 272 14.53 -21.89 -0.96
C THR A 272 13.54 -21.89 0.19
N GLN A 273 12.31 -22.42 0.02
CA GLN A 273 11.26 -22.41 1.05
C GLN A 273 11.06 -21.01 1.66
N PRO A 274 10.72 -20.01 0.85
CA PRO A 274 10.60 -18.63 1.32
C PRO A 274 9.51 -18.49 2.37
N ARG A 275 9.74 -17.63 3.37
CA ARG A 275 8.66 -17.18 4.23
C ARG A 275 7.78 -16.22 3.44
N VAL A 276 6.47 -16.42 3.46
CA VAL A 276 5.48 -15.48 2.90
C VAL A 276 5.02 -14.54 4.01
N THR A 277 5.33 -13.25 3.91
CA THR A 277 5.05 -12.30 5.00
C THR A 277 5.03 -10.84 4.52
N ILE A 278 4.28 -9.99 5.25
CA ILE A 278 4.34 -8.53 5.12
C ILE A 278 5.16 -7.88 6.24
N THR A 279 5.82 -8.67 7.10
CA THR A 279 6.60 -8.16 8.25
C THR A 279 8.11 -8.20 8.01
N GLY A 280 8.54 -8.24 6.74
CA GLY A 280 9.95 -8.23 6.36
C GLY A 280 10.73 -7.05 6.94
N TYR A 281 10.07 -5.89 7.08
CA TYR A 281 10.65 -4.67 7.66
C TYR A 281 11.04 -4.80 9.16
N THR A 282 10.55 -5.81 9.86
CA THR A 282 10.98 -6.13 11.22
C THR A 282 11.88 -7.37 11.26
N ASP A 283 11.61 -8.38 10.41
CA ASP A 283 12.32 -9.65 10.42
C ASP A 283 13.75 -9.51 9.86
N LEU A 284 13.93 -8.70 8.83
CA LEU A 284 15.23 -8.46 8.21
C LEU A 284 16.19 -7.70 9.14
N PRO A 285 15.86 -6.51 9.70
CA PRO A 285 16.78 -5.79 10.58
C PRO A 285 17.10 -6.54 11.87
N GLU A 286 16.15 -7.31 12.43
CA GLU A 286 16.39 -8.14 13.59
C GLU A 286 17.21 -9.42 13.29
N GLY A 287 17.53 -9.69 12.02
CA GLY A 287 18.34 -10.82 11.60
C GLY A 287 17.61 -12.16 11.63
N ARG A 288 16.30 -12.17 11.57
CA ARG A 288 15.50 -13.38 11.35
C ARG A 288 15.43 -13.81 9.89
N LEU A 289 15.76 -12.89 9.00
CA LEU A 289 15.95 -13.10 7.55
C LEU A 289 17.31 -12.56 7.14
N ASP A 290 17.86 -13.11 6.10
CA ASP A 290 19.09 -12.62 5.47
C ASP A 290 18.77 -11.75 4.25
N LEU A 291 17.68 -12.06 3.52
CA LEU A 291 17.16 -11.26 2.41
C LEU A 291 15.63 -11.37 2.29
N SER A 292 15.02 -10.42 1.58
CA SER A 292 13.59 -10.39 1.34
C SER A 292 13.27 -9.64 0.05
N GLN A 293 12.27 -10.10 -0.71
CA GLN A 293 11.52 -9.19 -1.54
C GLN A 293 10.91 -8.11 -0.62
N ALA A 294 11.04 -6.84 -0.99
CA ALA A 294 10.64 -5.75 -0.11
C ALA A 294 10.22 -4.51 -0.90
N TRP A 295 9.28 -3.76 -0.33
CA TRP A 295 9.03 -2.40 -0.75
C TRP A 295 10.15 -1.47 -0.26
N SER A 296 10.45 -0.43 -1.04
CA SER A 296 11.53 0.51 -0.71
C SER A 296 11.31 1.19 0.64
N GLY A 297 10.06 1.55 0.96
CA GLY A 297 9.69 2.15 2.23
C GLY A 297 9.97 1.24 3.43
N ASP A 298 9.75 -0.07 3.26
CA ASP A 298 10.01 -1.05 4.31
C ASP A 298 11.49 -1.07 4.73
N LEU A 299 12.41 -0.89 3.79
CA LEU A 299 13.84 -0.86 4.12
C LEU A 299 14.25 0.39 4.90
N ILE A 300 13.55 1.50 4.69
CA ILE A 300 13.77 2.73 5.46
C ILE A 300 13.13 2.59 6.84
N THR A 301 11.91 2.06 6.92
CA THR A 301 11.24 1.72 8.19
C THR A 301 12.07 0.72 9.03
N ALA A 302 12.74 -0.23 8.38
CA ALA A 302 13.59 -1.23 9.01
C ALA A 302 14.72 -0.62 9.87
N LEU A 303 15.18 0.59 9.57
CA LEU A 303 16.18 1.30 10.38
C LEU A 303 15.73 1.47 11.83
N GLY A 304 14.43 1.66 12.07
CA GLY A 304 13.85 1.79 13.41
C GLY A 304 13.75 0.48 14.20
N TYR A 305 14.00 -0.66 13.55
CA TYR A 305 13.93 -2.00 14.15
C TYR A 305 15.30 -2.68 14.28
N LEU A 306 16.39 -1.98 13.92
CA LEU A 306 17.74 -2.50 14.15
C LEU A 306 17.97 -2.67 15.66
N PRO A 307 18.59 -3.80 16.09
CA PRO A 307 18.99 -3.95 17.48
C PRO A 307 19.98 -2.86 17.91
N GLU A 308 20.00 -2.55 19.20
CA GLU A 308 20.92 -1.55 19.74
C GLU A 308 22.37 -1.89 19.40
N GLY A 309 23.12 -0.92 18.88
CA GLY A 309 24.53 -1.07 18.49
C GLY A 309 24.77 -1.69 17.11
N VAL A 310 23.73 -2.08 16.38
CA VAL A 310 23.87 -2.53 15.00
C VAL A 310 23.92 -1.32 14.08
N ASP A 311 24.98 -1.24 13.27
CA ASP A 311 25.18 -0.15 12.31
C ASP A 311 24.13 -0.21 11.19
N PRO A 312 23.44 0.87 10.85
CA PRO A 312 22.48 0.92 9.75
C PRO A 312 23.04 0.48 8.39
N SER A 313 24.35 0.56 8.21
CA SER A 313 25.02 0.12 6.99
C SER A 313 24.89 -1.38 6.69
N VAL A 314 24.41 -2.20 7.64
CA VAL A 314 24.11 -3.62 7.38
C VAL A 314 22.94 -3.83 6.43
N LEU A 315 22.01 -2.87 6.32
CA LEU A 315 20.88 -2.97 5.41
C LEU A 315 21.28 -2.50 4.01
N ARG A 316 20.80 -3.20 3.02
CA ARG A 316 20.96 -2.88 1.60
C ARG A 316 19.63 -3.09 0.88
N TYR A 317 19.48 -2.36 -0.20
CA TYR A 317 18.34 -2.50 -1.10
C TYR A 317 18.82 -2.47 -2.55
N TRP A 318 18.27 -3.33 -3.37
CA TRP A 318 18.45 -3.29 -4.81
C TRP A 318 17.14 -3.04 -5.52
N PHE A 319 17.19 -2.14 -6.48
CA PHE A 319 16.19 -1.87 -7.49
C PHE A 319 16.91 -1.56 -8.81
N PRO A 320 16.36 -1.92 -9.98
CA PRO A 320 17.02 -1.63 -11.27
C PRO A 320 17.35 -0.15 -11.41
N SER A 321 18.64 0.17 -11.61
CA SER A 321 19.13 1.54 -11.68
C SER A 321 18.62 2.32 -12.90
N ASP A 322 18.16 1.62 -13.94
CA ASP A 322 17.50 2.19 -15.12
C ASP A 322 15.99 2.43 -14.91
N GLY A 323 15.48 2.11 -13.72
CA GLY A 323 14.09 2.28 -13.33
C GLY A 323 13.14 1.21 -13.86
N LYS A 324 13.64 0.17 -14.55
CA LYS A 324 12.80 -0.88 -15.15
C LYS A 324 12.44 -2.00 -14.15
N GLY A 325 11.85 -1.61 -13.06
CA GLY A 325 11.27 -2.48 -12.03
C GLY A 325 9.84 -2.05 -11.71
N MET A 326 9.23 -2.67 -10.69
CA MET A 326 7.88 -2.30 -10.24
C MET A 326 7.92 -0.98 -9.46
N VAL A 327 7.15 0.00 -9.93
CA VAL A 327 7.03 1.34 -9.33
C VAL A 327 5.57 1.65 -9.12
N ASN A 328 5.17 1.82 -7.88
CA ASN A 328 3.77 1.99 -7.53
C ASN A 328 3.57 3.19 -6.58
N ASN A 329 2.32 3.52 -6.34
CA ASN A 329 1.92 4.51 -5.36
C ASN A 329 0.61 4.11 -4.70
N ASP A 330 0.44 4.49 -3.45
CA ASP A 330 -0.85 4.40 -2.80
C ASP A 330 -1.56 5.74 -2.83
N THR A 331 -2.86 5.67 -2.65
CA THR A 331 -3.77 6.80 -2.71
C THR A 331 -4.58 6.93 -1.43
N MET A 332 -5.26 8.05 -1.29
CA MET A 332 -6.27 8.26 -0.27
C MET A 332 -7.59 8.56 -0.96
N VAL A 333 -8.68 8.01 -0.43
CA VAL A 333 -10.05 8.26 -0.94
C VAL A 333 -11.00 8.58 0.21
N VAL A 334 -12.00 9.41 -0.06
CA VAL A 334 -13.11 9.67 0.87
C VAL A 334 -14.19 8.63 0.59
N LEU A 335 -14.60 7.88 1.62
CA LEU A 335 -15.65 6.88 1.49
C LEU A 335 -17.04 7.52 1.47
N LYS A 336 -17.90 7.01 0.59
CA LYS A 336 -19.27 7.52 0.43
C LYS A 336 -20.10 7.32 1.69
N GLY A 337 -19.89 6.24 2.41
CA GLY A 337 -20.59 5.90 3.66
C GLY A 337 -20.08 6.67 4.88
N GLY A 338 -18.98 7.43 4.75
CA GLY A 338 -18.40 8.20 5.84
C GLY A 338 -19.34 9.31 6.35
N GLU A 339 -19.27 9.56 7.65
CA GLU A 339 -20.14 10.54 8.35
C GLU A 339 -19.51 11.94 8.42
N ASN A 340 -18.16 12.03 8.18
CA ASN A 340 -17.39 13.26 8.37
C ASN A 340 -16.69 13.70 7.07
N PRO A 341 -17.45 14.00 5.99
CA PRO A 341 -16.84 14.24 4.70
C PRO A 341 -15.99 15.51 4.63
N VAL A 342 -16.30 16.58 5.37
CA VAL A 342 -15.47 17.79 5.39
C VAL A 342 -14.15 17.50 6.09
N LEU A 343 -14.19 16.91 7.28
CA LEU A 343 -12.96 16.50 8.02
C LEU A 343 -12.13 15.51 7.22
N ALA A 344 -12.77 14.61 6.47
CA ALA A 344 -12.04 13.69 5.59
C ALA A 344 -11.20 14.45 4.55
N HIS A 345 -11.79 15.41 3.83
CA HIS A 345 -11.06 16.22 2.87
C HIS A 345 -9.93 17.03 3.52
N LEU A 346 -10.19 17.64 4.69
CA LEU A 346 -9.19 18.40 5.43
C LEU A 346 -8.04 17.53 5.95
N PHE A 347 -8.30 16.25 6.25
CA PHE A 347 -7.25 15.30 6.62
C PHE A 347 -6.38 14.91 5.43
N LEU A 348 -6.99 14.72 4.26
CA LEU A 348 -6.25 14.51 3.01
C LEU A 348 -5.31 15.70 2.74
N ASP A 349 -5.82 16.92 2.87
CA ASP A 349 -5.01 18.14 2.70
C ASP A 349 -3.88 18.26 3.74
N HIS A 350 -4.17 17.87 4.98
CA HIS A 350 -3.18 17.85 6.06
C HIS A 350 -2.01 16.91 5.76
N LEU A 351 -2.27 15.73 5.19
CA LEU A 351 -1.23 14.79 4.77
C LEU A 351 -0.45 15.27 3.55
N LEU A 352 -1.02 16.13 2.72
CA LEU A 352 -0.34 16.73 1.57
C LEU A 352 0.48 17.98 1.92
N ASP A 353 0.35 18.52 3.13
CA ASP A 353 1.26 19.55 3.64
C ASP A 353 2.68 18.98 3.73
N ALA A 354 3.67 19.71 3.18
CA ALA A 354 5.03 19.16 3.06
C ALA A 354 5.68 18.82 4.41
N LYS A 355 5.40 19.58 5.45
CA LYS A 355 5.93 19.30 6.79
C LYS A 355 5.27 18.06 7.39
N THR A 356 3.96 17.97 7.25
CA THR A 356 3.20 16.80 7.72
C THR A 356 3.61 15.54 6.97
N ALA A 357 3.76 15.64 5.64
CA ALA A 357 4.22 14.54 4.79
C ALA A 357 5.61 14.04 5.18
N LEU A 358 6.54 14.96 5.48
CA LEU A 358 7.87 14.61 5.95
C LEU A 358 7.83 13.97 7.35
N THR A 359 6.99 14.47 8.26
CA THR A 359 6.76 13.85 9.57
C THR A 359 6.22 12.42 9.40
N ASN A 360 5.28 12.22 8.48
CA ASN A 360 4.76 10.89 8.17
C ASN A 360 5.86 9.96 7.63
N PHE A 361 6.68 10.44 6.71
CA PHE A 361 7.81 9.72 6.13
C PHE A 361 8.79 9.19 7.19
N THR A 362 9.14 9.99 8.21
CA THR A 362 10.08 9.56 9.26
C THR A 362 9.60 8.37 10.08
N PHE A 363 8.33 8.03 10.00
CA PHE A 363 7.73 6.87 10.66
C PHE A 363 7.47 5.72 9.69
N THR A 364 6.91 6.03 8.51
CA THR A 364 6.48 5.02 7.55
C THR A 364 7.59 4.57 6.60
N GLY A 365 8.62 5.39 6.41
CA GLY A 365 9.68 5.15 5.42
C GLY A 365 9.25 5.33 3.96
N TYR A 366 7.96 5.50 3.70
CA TYR A 366 7.43 5.60 2.34
C TYR A 366 7.47 7.04 1.84
N GLN A 367 8.08 7.24 0.66
CA GLN A 367 8.33 8.56 0.11
C GLN A 367 7.04 9.31 -0.24
N PRO A 368 6.87 10.55 0.24
CA PRO A 368 5.70 11.33 -0.09
C PRO A 368 5.78 11.94 -1.50
N PRO A 369 4.64 12.23 -2.16
CA PRO A 369 4.61 12.70 -3.55
C PRO A 369 4.84 14.20 -3.75
N GLN A 370 5.25 14.95 -2.73
CA GLN A 370 5.39 16.42 -2.81
C GLN A 370 6.67 16.86 -3.51
N VAL A 371 6.56 17.80 -4.46
CA VAL A 371 7.70 18.35 -5.22
C VAL A 371 8.79 19.01 -4.36
N SER A 372 8.42 19.52 -3.18
CA SER A 372 9.37 20.12 -2.23
C SER A 372 10.21 19.10 -1.46
N ILE A 373 9.81 17.83 -1.46
CA ILE A 373 10.53 16.73 -0.82
C ILE A 373 11.23 15.94 -1.93
N THR A 374 12.44 16.38 -2.27
CA THR A 374 13.17 15.79 -3.39
C THR A 374 13.93 14.53 -2.97
N PRO A 375 14.16 13.57 -3.89
CA PRO A 375 15.03 12.43 -3.64
C PRO A 375 16.39 12.82 -3.07
N SER A 376 17.01 13.89 -3.58
CA SER A 376 18.29 14.38 -3.11
C SER A 376 18.23 14.97 -1.69
N SER A 377 17.14 15.66 -1.31
CA SER A 377 17.00 16.19 0.05
C SER A 377 16.86 15.08 1.09
N LEU A 378 16.13 14.01 0.77
CA LEU A 378 15.98 12.87 1.68
C LEU A 378 17.32 12.23 2.06
N VAL A 379 18.25 12.14 1.10
CA VAL A 379 19.61 11.60 1.33
C VAL A 379 20.51 12.66 2.00
N SER A 380 20.53 13.90 1.47
CA SER A 380 21.45 14.93 1.97
C SER A 380 21.13 15.42 3.38
N GLU A 381 19.87 15.33 3.80
CA GLU A 381 19.43 15.64 5.17
C GLU A 381 19.56 14.44 6.12
N GLY A 382 20.06 13.29 5.61
CA GLY A 382 20.29 12.08 6.40
C GLY A 382 19.01 11.34 6.80
N LEU A 383 17.88 11.63 6.16
CA LEU A 383 16.63 10.93 6.39
C LEU A 383 16.65 9.51 5.80
N ILE A 384 17.38 9.35 4.68
CA ILE A 384 17.72 8.07 4.09
C ILE A 384 19.25 7.95 4.11
N PRO A 385 19.83 6.95 4.77
CA PRO A 385 21.27 6.75 4.76
C PRO A 385 21.78 6.36 3.37
N GLU A 386 23.02 6.72 3.03
CA GLU A 386 23.59 6.52 1.70
C GLU A 386 23.54 5.07 1.21
N ASN A 387 23.71 4.12 2.11
CA ASN A 387 23.62 2.67 1.80
C ASN A 387 22.22 2.19 1.39
N LEU A 388 21.19 3.01 1.60
CA LEU A 388 19.83 2.80 1.16
C LEU A 388 19.38 3.81 0.08
N SER A 389 20.30 4.54 -0.54
CA SER A 389 19.97 5.51 -1.59
C SER A 389 19.23 4.88 -2.78
N SER A 390 19.42 3.59 -3.04
CA SER A 390 18.66 2.83 -4.05
C SER A 390 17.18 2.61 -3.70
N ALA A 391 16.80 2.80 -2.43
CA ALA A 391 15.40 2.79 -1.99
C ALA A 391 14.67 4.12 -2.29
N VAL A 392 15.39 5.15 -2.74
CA VAL A 392 14.79 6.42 -3.13
C VAL A 392 14.06 6.28 -4.45
N VAL A 393 12.77 6.64 -4.46
CA VAL A 393 11.95 6.62 -5.67
C VAL A 393 12.19 7.89 -6.47
N LEU A 394 12.75 7.75 -7.66
CA LEU A 394 12.90 8.89 -8.58
C LEU A 394 11.59 9.10 -9.34
N PRO A 395 11.10 10.36 -9.49
CA PRO A 395 9.89 10.63 -10.29
C PRO A 395 10.00 10.08 -11.72
N SER A 396 11.19 10.08 -12.31
CA SER A 396 11.43 9.49 -13.64
C SER A 396 11.10 8.00 -13.75
N TYR A 397 11.11 7.26 -12.63
CA TYR A 397 10.76 5.83 -12.63
C TYR A 397 9.31 5.59 -13.03
N PHE A 398 8.41 6.55 -12.79
CA PHE A 398 7.02 6.47 -13.25
C PHE A 398 6.87 6.54 -14.78
N ASN A 399 7.93 6.95 -15.50
CA ASN A 399 7.99 6.96 -16.96
C ASN A 399 8.71 5.72 -17.55
N THR A 400 9.58 5.06 -16.78
CA THR A 400 10.42 3.96 -17.25
C THR A 400 10.07 2.61 -16.63
N GLY A 401 9.54 2.61 -15.41
CA GLY A 401 9.19 1.42 -14.64
C GLY A 401 7.84 0.82 -15.03
N TYR A 402 7.54 -0.31 -14.43
CA TYR A 402 6.31 -1.04 -14.64
C TYR A 402 5.32 -0.75 -13.52
N ARG A 403 4.04 -0.70 -13.87
CA ARG A 403 2.95 -0.37 -12.95
C ARG A 403 2.03 -1.57 -12.78
N ALA A 404 1.65 -1.89 -11.53
CA ALA A 404 0.57 -2.82 -11.26
C ALA A 404 -0.76 -2.20 -11.70
N LEU A 405 -1.41 -2.74 -12.72
CA LEU A 405 -2.70 -2.24 -13.21
C LEU A 405 -3.84 -3.10 -12.67
N GLU A 406 -5.02 -2.53 -12.60
CA GLU A 406 -6.23 -3.32 -12.31
C GLU A 406 -6.38 -4.44 -13.34
N LEU A 407 -6.57 -5.67 -12.87
CA LEU A 407 -6.78 -6.83 -13.74
C LEU A 407 -8.27 -7.04 -13.99
N ALA A 408 -8.61 -7.51 -15.21
CA ALA A 408 -9.93 -8.03 -15.48
C ALA A 408 -10.24 -9.22 -14.53
N PRO A 409 -11.49 -9.39 -14.07
CA PRO A 409 -11.83 -10.39 -13.05
C PRO A 409 -11.41 -11.82 -13.39
N GLU A 410 -11.47 -12.20 -14.66
CA GLU A 410 -11.06 -13.52 -15.13
C GLU A 410 -9.53 -13.70 -15.14
N VAL A 411 -8.78 -12.62 -15.36
CA VAL A 411 -7.31 -12.61 -15.25
C VAL A 411 -6.89 -12.64 -13.80
N ASP A 412 -7.51 -11.80 -12.96
CA ASP A 412 -7.27 -11.73 -11.53
C ASP A 412 -7.49 -13.10 -10.85
N ALA A 413 -8.56 -13.81 -11.24
CA ALA A 413 -8.82 -15.16 -10.75
C ALA A 413 -7.69 -16.16 -11.09
N LYS A 414 -7.08 -16.07 -12.29
CA LYS A 414 -5.93 -16.90 -12.66
C LYS A 414 -4.72 -16.61 -11.78
N TRP A 415 -4.43 -15.34 -11.53
CA TRP A 415 -3.32 -14.91 -10.67
C TRP A 415 -3.50 -15.39 -9.23
N GLN A 416 -4.70 -15.24 -8.68
CA GLN A 416 -5.03 -15.75 -7.35
C GLN A 416 -4.90 -17.27 -7.26
N ALA A 417 -5.29 -18.03 -8.31
CA ALA A 417 -5.13 -19.46 -8.34
C ALA A 417 -3.66 -19.90 -8.33
N ILE A 418 -2.78 -19.21 -9.04
CA ILE A 418 -1.31 -19.41 -9.00
C ILE A 418 -0.78 -19.16 -7.59
N TRP A 419 -1.21 -18.07 -6.96
CA TRP A 419 -0.81 -17.71 -5.61
C TRP A 419 -1.20 -18.75 -4.57
N GLN A 420 -2.43 -19.29 -4.67
CA GLN A 420 -2.87 -20.37 -3.78
C GLN A 420 -2.02 -21.64 -3.94
N GLN A 421 -1.65 -22.00 -5.18
CA GLN A 421 -0.74 -23.13 -5.43
C GLN A 421 0.63 -22.91 -4.81
N PHE A 422 1.19 -21.69 -4.98
CA PHE A 422 2.46 -21.33 -4.37
C PHE A 422 2.42 -21.44 -2.84
N LYS A 423 1.42 -20.85 -2.18
CA LYS A 423 1.27 -20.93 -0.72
C LYS A 423 1.00 -22.35 -0.19
N ALA A 424 0.43 -23.22 -0.99
CA ALA A 424 0.24 -24.62 -0.62
C ALA A 424 1.52 -25.47 -0.73
N GLY A 425 2.63 -24.89 -1.24
CA GLY A 425 3.90 -25.61 -1.42
C GLY A 425 3.99 -26.39 -2.75
N GLY A 426 3.01 -26.26 -3.62
CA GLY A 426 2.94 -26.92 -4.93
C GLY A 426 2.25 -28.27 -4.88
#